data_71b3433e5f2cf3f445eeadc5d664fe60
#
_entry.id   71b3433e5f2cf3f445eeadc5d664fe60
#
_cell.length_a   1.000
_cell.length_b   1.000
_cell.length_c   1.000
_cell.angle_alpha   90.00
_cell.angle_beta   90.00
_cell.angle_gamma   90.00
#
_symmetry.space_group_name_H-M   'P 1'
#
loop_
_entity.id
_entity.type
_entity.pdbx_description
1 polymer ?
#
loop_
_entity_poly.entity_id
_entity_poly.type
_entity_poly.pdbx_seq_one_letter_code
_entity_poly.pdbx_strand_id
1 'polypeptide(L)'
;MNEWMRCTIGDLCDSVSITYRGKHEQVVLINTSDVLEGEILNHALVENKNLRGQFKKTFQKEDILYSEIRPANKRFAFVDIDRTENYIASTKLMVLRPKKSVVRPRYLFAILKSNTIINELQHLAETRSGTFPQITFSTELAPMEILLPDFDIQDRIVSLLDALEGKIANNKAINNNLVA
;
A
#
# COMPACT_ATOMS: atom_id res chain seq x y z
N MET A 1 -22.15 -5.36 23.12
CA MET A 1 -21.87 -5.95 21.77
C MET A 1 -21.11 -4.88 21.03
N ASN A 2 -19.85 -5.18 20.62
CA ASN A 2 -19.11 -4.23 19.81
C ASN A 2 -19.73 -4.23 18.40
N GLU A 3 -20.50 -3.20 18.09
CA GLU A 3 -21.10 -3.05 16.76
C GLU A 3 -20.01 -2.63 15.78
N TRP A 4 -19.84 -3.43 14.73
CA TRP A 4 -18.99 -3.06 13.61
C TRP A 4 -19.70 -1.98 12.79
N MET A 5 -19.06 -0.85 12.60
CA MET A 5 -19.62 0.27 11.85
C MET A 5 -19.43 0.06 10.34
N ARG A 6 -20.51 0.21 9.57
CA ARG A 6 -20.42 0.23 8.11
C ARG A 6 -19.83 1.56 7.66
N CYS A 7 -18.78 1.51 6.84
CA CYS A 7 -18.14 2.68 6.26
C CYS A 7 -17.50 2.31 4.91
N THR A 8 -16.94 3.29 4.22
CA THR A 8 -16.24 3.09 2.95
C THR A 8 -14.73 3.21 3.15
N ILE A 9 -13.93 2.71 2.21
CA ILE A 9 -12.47 2.91 2.22
C ILE A 9 -12.14 4.41 2.17
N GLY A 10 -12.93 5.21 1.44
CA GLY A 10 -12.76 6.67 1.37
C GLY A 10 -13.00 7.39 2.71
N ASP A 11 -13.79 6.79 3.62
CA ASP A 11 -13.92 7.33 4.98
C ASP A 11 -12.64 7.11 5.81
N LEU A 12 -11.83 6.09 5.47
CA LEU A 12 -10.67 5.66 6.24
C LEU A 12 -9.35 6.26 5.77
N CYS A 13 -9.23 6.64 4.50
CA CYS A 13 -8.00 7.21 3.96
C CYS A 13 -8.25 8.19 2.83
N ASP A 14 -7.22 8.98 2.54
CA ASP A 14 -7.18 9.88 1.41
C ASP A 14 -6.12 9.41 0.39
N SER A 15 -6.39 9.61 -0.91
CA SER A 15 -5.37 9.47 -1.94
C SER A 15 -4.59 10.78 -2.07
N VAL A 16 -3.33 10.77 -1.62
CA VAL A 16 -2.47 11.94 -1.59
C VAL A 16 -1.62 12.03 -2.86
N SER A 17 -1.55 13.22 -3.46
CA SER A 17 -0.73 13.46 -4.65
C SER A 17 0.12 14.73 -4.47
N ILE A 18 1.08 14.67 -3.53
CA ILE A 18 2.00 15.77 -3.25
C ILE A 18 3.22 15.60 -4.15
N THR A 19 3.51 16.62 -4.98
CA THR A 19 4.66 16.59 -5.88
C THR A 19 5.96 16.78 -5.10
N TYR A 20 6.94 15.91 -5.37
CA TYR A 20 8.29 16.05 -4.85
C TYR A 20 8.91 17.39 -5.28
N ARG A 21 9.41 18.13 -4.31
CA ARG A 21 10.11 19.42 -4.50
C ARG A 21 11.45 19.46 -3.75
N GLY A 22 11.92 18.30 -3.31
CA GLY A 22 13.16 18.17 -2.57
C GLY A 22 14.38 18.50 -3.45
N LYS A 23 15.47 18.90 -2.79
CA LYS A 23 16.75 19.26 -3.43
C LYS A 23 17.85 18.23 -3.09
N HIS A 24 17.47 17.01 -2.71
CA HIS A 24 18.46 15.97 -2.46
C HIS A 24 19.22 15.66 -3.75
N GLU A 25 20.55 15.55 -3.67
CA GLU A 25 21.41 15.18 -4.81
C GLU A 25 21.11 13.76 -5.29
N GLN A 26 20.74 12.89 -4.36
CA GLN A 26 20.39 11.50 -4.64
C GLN A 26 19.00 11.19 -4.10
N VAL A 27 18.26 10.40 -4.87
CA VAL A 27 16.89 9.99 -4.57
C VAL A 27 16.70 8.50 -4.82
N VAL A 28 15.68 7.92 -4.20
CA VAL A 28 15.21 6.56 -4.48
C VAL A 28 13.92 6.65 -5.29
N LEU A 29 13.87 5.98 -6.42
CA LEU A 29 12.71 5.98 -7.31
C LEU A 29 11.90 4.70 -7.11
N ILE A 30 10.64 4.83 -6.75
CA ILE A 30 9.73 3.71 -6.51
C ILE A 30 8.72 3.62 -7.64
N ASN A 31 8.84 2.57 -8.46
CA ASN A 31 7.88 2.24 -9.50
C ASN A 31 6.89 1.18 -9.00
N THR A 32 5.89 0.83 -9.79
CA THR A 32 4.95 -0.25 -9.48
C THR A 32 5.63 -1.62 -9.37
N SER A 33 6.73 -1.85 -10.08
CA SER A 33 7.55 -3.07 -9.94
C SER A 33 8.32 -3.16 -8.62
N ASP A 34 8.55 -2.02 -7.98
CA ASP A 34 9.37 -1.92 -6.77
C ASP A 34 8.57 -2.07 -5.47
N VAL A 35 7.29 -2.38 -5.59
CA VAL A 35 6.42 -2.75 -4.47
C VAL A 35 5.80 -4.11 -4.71
N LEU A 36 5.79 -4.98 -3.68
CA LEU A 36 5.24 -6.33 -3.81
C LEU A 36 4.80 -6.87 -2.43
N GLU A 37 3.57 -7.32 -2.34
CA GLU A 37 2.98 -8.06 -1.20
C GLU A 37 3.25 -7.44 0.18
N GLY A 38 3.45 -6.14 0.25
CA GLY A 38 3.65 -5.40 1.50
C GLY A 38 4.99 -4.70 1.60
N GLU A 39 5.96 -5.03 0.76
CA GLU A 39 7.33 -4.55 0.84
C GLU A 39 7.70 -3.58 -0.27
N ILE A 40 8.59 -2.64 0.05
CA ILE A 40 9.32 -1.82 -0.91
C ILE A 40 10.63 -2.54 -1.19
N LEU A 41 10.85 -2.90 -2.46
CA LEU A 41 11.99 -3.73 -2.89
C LEU A 41 13.20 -2.90 -3.31
N ASN A 42 12.99 -1.63 -3.70
CA ASN A 42 14.07 -0.78 -4.20
C ASN A 42 14.44 0.28 -3.17
N HIS A 43 15.72 0.32 -2.81
CA HIS A 43 16.32 1.33 -1.94
C HIS A 43 17.60 1.94 -2.58
N ALA A 44 17.83 1.66 -3.86
CA ALA A 44 19.01 2.17 -4.56
C ALA A 44 18.91 3.68 -4.80
N LEU A 45 19.96 4.39 -4.42
CA LEU A 45 20.11 5.82 -4.67
C LEU A 45 20.52 6.05 -6.11
N VAL A 46 19.88 7.02 -6.75
CA VAL A 46 20.22 7.51 -8.10
C VAL A 46 20.36 9.02 -8.07
N GLU A 47 21.14 9.58 -8.98
CA GLU A 47 21.25 11.04 -9.10
C GLU A 47 19.89 11.69 -9.42
N ASN A 48 19.57 12.76 -8.71
CA ASN A 48 18.35 13.54 -8.91
C ASN A 48 18.50 14.49 -10.11
N LYS A 49 18.83 13.93 -11.28
CA LYS A 49 18.96 14.68 -12.54
C LYS A 49 18.22 13.96 -13.64
N ASN A 50 17.52 14.73 -14.47
CA ASN A 50 16.79 14.20 -15.65
C ASN A 50 15.83 13.06 -15.33
N LEU A 51 15.16 13.12 -14.17
CA LEU A 51 14.22 12.10 -13.76
C LEU A 51 13.07 11.98 -14.77
N ARG A 52 12.67 10.75 -15.07
CA ARG A 52 11.51 10.50 -15.93
C ARG A 52 10.26 11.13 -15.30
N GLY A 53 9.45 11.79 -16.11
CA GLY A 53 8.28 12.54 -15.65
C GLY A 53 7.19 11.74 -14.91
N GLN A 54 7.33 10.40 -14.86
CA GLN A 54 6.45 9.54 -14.08
C GLN A 54 6.76 9.53 -12.57
N PHE A 55 7.97 9.92 -12.14
CA PHE A 55 8.32 9.98 -10.72
C PHE A 55 8.01 11.37 -10.17
N LYS A 56 6.98 11.47 -9.34
CA LYS A 56 6.48 12.77 -8.86
C LYS A 56 5.98 12.79 -7.44
N LYS A 57 5.44 11.68 -6.93
CA LYS A 57 4.70 11.69 -5.66
C LYS A 57 5.63 11.47 -4.48
N THR A 58 5.46 12.28 -3.43
CA THR A 58 6.06 12.01 -2.12
C THR A 58 5.12 11.18 -1.28
N PHE A 59 5.69 10.47 -0.31
CA PHE A 59 4.95 9.72 0.69
C PHE A 59 5.68 9.80 2.04
N GLN A 60 5.05 9.34 3.09
CA GLN A 60 5.60 9.36 4.45
C GLN A 60 5.39 8.02 5.14
N LYS A 61 6.02 7.84 6.29
CA LYS A 61 5.82 6.67 7.15
C LYS A 61 4.33 6.44 7.41
N GLU A 62 3.92 5.18 7.36
CA GLU A 62 2.55 4.69 7.51
C GLU A 62 1.59 5.03 6.35
N ASP A 63 2.06 5.67 5.28
CA ASP A 63 1.32 5.67 4.02
C ASP A 63 1.32 4.27 3.40
N ILE A 64 0.35 3.99 2.54
CA ILE A 64 0.27 2.75 1.78
C ILE A 64 0.46 3.09 0.31
N LEU A 65 1.46 2.48 -0.33
CA LEU A 65 1.65 2.55 -1.77
C LEU A 65 0.83 1.44 -2.43
N TYR A 66 -0.08 1.79 -3.33
CA TYR A 66 -0.96 0.82 -3.98
C TYR A 66 -1.00 1.06 -5.49
N SER A 67 -0.68 0.04 -6.29
CA SER A 67 -0.66 0.17 -7.75
C SER A 67 -2.06 0.34 -8.32
N GLU A 68 -2.21 1.29 -9.25
CA GLU A 68 -3.41 1.44 -10.06
C GLU A 68 -3.59 0.29 -11.05
N ILE A 69 -2.52 -0.47 -11.34
CA ILE A 69 -2.48 -1.42 -12.46
C ILE A 69 -2.58 -2.85 -11.94
N ARG A 70 -3.53 -3.62 -12.48
CA ARG A 70 -3.69 -5.06 -12.25
C ARG A 70 -3.59 -5.43 -10.77
N PRO A 71 -4.63 -5.17 -9.96
CA PRO A 71 -4.63 -5.44 -8.52
C PRO A 71 -4.19 -6.85 -8.15
N ALA A 72 -4.52 -7.87 -8.98
CA ALA A 72 -4.11 -9.26 -8.78
C ALA A 72 -2.58 -9.46 -8.75
N ASN A 73 -1.79 -8.53 -9.31
CA ASN A 73 -0.33 -8.58 -9.22
C ASN A 73 0.21 -8.24 -7.82
N LYS A 74 -0.67 -7.85 -6.88
CA LYS A 74 -0.34 -7.53 -5.48
C LYS A 74 0.78 -6.50 -5.33
N ARG A 75 0.78 -5.49 -6.22
CA ARG A 75 1.76 -4.41 -6.20
C ARG A 75 1.34 -3.32 -5.21
N PHE A 76 1.58 -3.58 -3.95
CA PHE A 76 1.34 -2.66 -2.83
C PHE A 76 2.41 -2.83 -1.76
N ALA A 77 2.63 -1.78 -0.96
CA ALA A 77 3.54 -1.80 0.17
C ALA A 77 3.03 -0.91 1.32
N PHE A 78 3.34 -1.30 2.55
CA PHE A 78 3.21 -0.46 3.73
C PHE A 78 4.53 0.30 3.94
N VAL A 79 4.46 1.61 4.07
CA VAL A 79 5.68 2.42 4.26
C VAL A 79 6.11 2.37 5.72
N ASP A 80 7.09 1.52 6.01
CA ASP A 80 7.75 1.43 7.32
C ASP A 80 9.19 1.96 7.25
N ILE A 81 9.35 3.12 6.63
CA ILE A 81 10.62 3.84 6.47
C ILE A 81 10.51 5.14 7.24
N ASP A 82 11.45 5.40 8.16
CA ASP A 82 11.42 6.59 9.01
C ASP A 82 11.75 7.88 8.22
N ARG A 83 12.64 7.78 7.23
CA ARG A 83 13.08 8.92 6.41
C ARG A 83 12.75 8.68 4.95
N THR A 84 11.71 9.36 4.49
CA THR A 84 11.19 9.22 3.12
C THR A 84 11.43 10.45 2.25
N GLU A 85 12.16 11.45 2.75
CA GLU A 85 12.29 12.77 2.10
C GLU A 85 12.99 12.70 0.75
N ASN A 86 13.79 11.67 0.51
CA ASN A 86 14.47 11.42 -0.75
C ASN A 86 13.82 10.30 -1.60
N TYR A 87 12.64 9.79 -1.18
CA TYR A 87 11.90 8.80 -1.95
C TYR A 87 10.86 9.46 -2.85
N ILE A 88 10.77 8.99 -4.09
CA ILE A 88 9.83 9.52 -5.09
C ILE A 88 9.06 8.36 -5.72
N ALA A 89 7.75 8.32 -5.49
CA ALA A 89 6.88 7.32 -6.08
C ALA A 89 6.42 7.71 -7.50
N SER A 90 6.21 6.68 -8.31
CA SER A 90 5.60 6.78 -9.64
C SER A 90 4.16 7.30 -9.54
N THR A 91 3.73 8.02 -10.58
CA THR A 91 2.34 8.47 -10.72
C THR A 91 1.33 7.31 -10.76
N LYS A 92 1.77 6.11 -11.11
CA LYS A 92 0.95 4.89 -11.15
C LYS A 92 0.83 4.16 -9.80
N LEU A 93 1.43 4.70 -8.75
CA LEU A 93 1.19 4.30 -7.37
C LEU A 93 0.24 5.31 -6.72
N MET A 94 -0.90 4.86 -6.24
CA MET A 94 -1.70 5.62 -5.28
C MET A 94 -0.93 5.70 -3.97
N VAL A 95 -0.86 6.88 -3.37
CA VAL A 95 -0.35 7.08 -2.01
C VAL A 95 -1.58 7.23 -1.11
N LEU A 96 -1.92 6.18 -0.41
CA LEU A 96 -3.08 6.14 0.48
C LEU A 96 -2.63 6.50 1.88
N ARG A 97 -3.18 7.60 2.40
CA ARG A 97 -2.86 8.11 3.75
C ARG A 97 -3.99 7.78 4.72
N PRO A 98 -3.75 6.91 5.71
CA PRO A 98 -4.75 6.55 6.70
C PRO A 98 -5.18 7.75 7.57
N LYS A 99 -6.48 7.88 7.82
CA LYS A 99 -7.04 8.83 8.79
C LYS A 99 -6.93 8.22 10.18
N LYS A 100 -5.83 8.50 10.89
CA LYS A 100 -5.46 7.86 12.17
C LYS A 100 -6.48 8.08 13.30
N SER A 101 -7.35 9.08 13.17
CA SER A 101 -8.47 9.29 14.10
C SER A 101 -9.60 8.29 13.93
N VAL A 102 -9.60 7.49 12.85
CA VAL A 102 -10.68 6.56 12.50
C VAL A 102 -10.17 5.13 12.37
N VAL A 103 -8.96 4.94 11.81
CA VAL A 103 -8.42 3.62 11.51
C VAL A 103 -6.94 3.51 11.88
N ARG A 104 -6.52 2.35 12.38
CA ARG A 104 -5.11 2.00 12.53
C ARG A 104 -4.47 1.79 11.15
N PRO A 105 -3.32 2.41 10.82
CA PRO A 105 -2.69 2.29 9.51
C PRO A 105 -2.43 0.83 9.09
N ARG A 106 -1.91 -0.01 9.99
CA ARG A 106 -1.68 -1.43 9.71
C ARG A 106 -2.98 -2.22 9.54
N TYR A 107 -4.06 -1.85 10.24
CA TYR A 107 -5.37 -2.49 10.05
C TYR A 107 -5.95 -2.17 8.67
N LEU A 108 -5.90 -0.90 8.24
CA LEU A 108 -6.28 -0.53 6.87
C LEU A 108 -5.46 -1.28 5.84
N PHE A 109 -4.15 -1.37 6.05
CA PHE A 109 -3.28 -2.14 5.16
C PHE A 109 -3.69 -3.62 5.10
N ALA A 110 -4.02 -4.24 6.23
CA ALA A 110 -4.51 -5.62 6.27
C ALA A 110 -5.81 -5.81 5.47
N ILE A 111 -6.73 -4.85 5.52
CA ILE A 111 -7.94 -4.85 4.68
C ILE A 111 -7.56 -4.78 3.20
N LEU A 112 -6.74 -3.80 2.80
CA LEU A 112 -6.40 -3.53 1.41
C LEU A 112 -5.62 -4.67 0.75
N LYS A 113 -4.83 -5.44 1.51
CA LYS A 113 -4.11 -6.62 1.00
C LYS A 113 -4.92 -7.92 1.06
N SER A 114 -6.16 -7.88 1.57
CA SER A 114 -7.03 -9.07 1.63
C SER A 114 -7.43 -9.54 0.23
N ASN A 115 -7.54 -10.87 0.06
CA ASN A 115 -7.97 -11.44 -1.22
C ASN A 115 -9.36 -10.94 -1.64
N THR A 116 -10.25 -10.66 -0.70
CA THR A 116 -11.58 -10.11 -0.99
C THR A 116 -11.47 -8.78 -1.73
N ILE A 117 -10.71 -7.83 -1.18
CA ILE A 117 -10.52 -6.51 -1.80
C ILE A 117 -9.77 -6.62 -3.12
N ILE A 118 -8.69 -7.42 -3.17
CA ILE A 118 -7.89 -7.59 -4.39
C ILE A 118 -8.73 -8.17 -5.53
N ASN A 119 -9.52 -9.22 -5.26
CA ASN A 119 -10.33 -9.88 -6.28
C ASN A 119 -11.44 -8.97 -6.80
N GLU A 120 -12.08 -8.21 -5.91
CA GLU A 120 -13.11 -7.25 -6.31
C GLU A 120 -12.53 -6.11 -7.17
N LEU A 121 -11.40 -5.53 -6.75
CA LEU A 121 -10.70 -4.51 -7.53
C LEU A 121 -10.22 -5.04 -8.89
N GLN A 122 -9.74 -6.29 -8.96
CA GLN A 122 -9.34 -6.91 -10.22
C GLN A 122 -10.54 -7.08 -11.14
N HIS A 123 -11.68 -7.55 -10.62
CA HIS A 123 -12.91 -7.68 -11.39
C HIS A 123 -13.40 -6.32 -11.93
N LEU A 124 -13.42 -5.28 -11.10
CA LEU A 124 -13.78 -3.92 -11.52
C LEU A 124 -12.82 -3.38 -12.59
N ALA A 125 -11.51 -3.61 -12.44
CA ALA A 125 -10.51 -3.21 -13.42
C ALA A 125 -10.71 -3.89 -14.79
N GLU A 126 -11.01 -5.19 -14.81
CA GLU A 126 -11.26 -5.97 -16.02
C GLU A 126 -12.56 -5.56 -16.71
N THR A 127 -13.60 -5.27 -15.94
CA THR A 127 -14.88 -4.80 -16.48
C THR A 127 -14.72 -3.47 -17.21
N ARG A 128 -13.83 -2.60 -16.70
CA ARG A 128 -13.53 -1.29 -17.29
C ARG A 128 -12.65 -1.39 -18.54
N SER A 129 -11.66 -2.28 -18.53
CA SER A 129 -10.73 -2.49 -19.65
C SER A 129 -10.07 -3.86 -19.57
N GLY A 130 -10.44 -4.77 -20.46
CA GLY A 130 -9.84 -6.10 -20.54
C GLY A 130 -8.37 -6.08 -20.99
N THR A 131 -7.96 -5.10 -21.78
CA THR A 131 -6.59 -5.03 -22.33
C THR A 131 -5.60 -4.44 -21.31
N PHE A 132 -6.03 -3.43 -20.57
CA PHE A 132 -5.21 -2.76 -19.56
C PHE A 132 -6.01 -2.53 -18.28
N PRO A 133 -6.21 -3.56 -17.45
CA PRO A 133 -6.96 -3.45 -16.20
C PRO A 133 -6.32 -2.41 -15.27
N GLN A 134 -7.07 -1.37 -14.97
CA GLN A 134 -6.62 -0.26 -14.12
C GLN A 134 -7.76 0.22 -13.25
N ILE A 135 -7.44 0.56 -12.00
CA ILE A 135 -8.34 1.17 -11.03
C ILE A 135 -7.92 2.61 -10.72
N THR A 136 -8.84 3.37 -10.16
CA THR A 136 -8.56 4.68 -9.56
C THR A 136 -9.04 4.68 -8.11
N PHE A 137 -8.51 5.59 -7.29
CA PHE A 137 -8.97 5.72 -5.92
C PHE A 137 -10.45 6.10 -5.85
N SER A 138 -10.83 7.15 -6.58
CA SER A 138 -12.16 7.76 -6.44
C SER A 138 -13.29 6.90 -6.99
N THR A 139 -13.03 6.12 -8.04
CA THR A 139 -14.09 5.38 -8.75
C THR A 139 -14.24 3.95 -8.24
N GLU A 140 -13.13 3.25 -8.01
CA GLU A 140 -13.17 1.83 -7.65
C GLU A 140 -12.87 1.60 -6.16
N LEU A 141 -11.80 2.22 -5.61
CA LEU A 141 -11.34 1.86 -4.26
C LEU A 141 -12.13 2.58 -3.15
N ALA A 142 -12.27 3.90 -3.24
CA ALA A 142 -12.89 4.69 -2.19
C ALA A 142 -14.36 4.31 -1.87
N PRO A 143 -15.21 3.93 -2.87
CA PRO A 143 -16.61 3.57 -2.61
C PRO A 143 -16.78 2.18 -1.99
N MET A 144 -15.73 1.35 -1.91
CA MET A 144 -15.85 -0.01 -1.37
C MET A 144 -16.30 0.02 0.09
N GLU A 145 -17.41 -0.65 0.36
CA GLU A 145 -17.96 -0.77 1.71
C GLU A 145 -17.23 -1.83 2.52
N ILE A 146 -16.96 -1.51 3.77
CA ILE A 146 -16.37 -2.43 4.75
C ILE A 146 -17.08 -2.30 6.10
N LEU A 147 -16.82 -3.26 6.96
CA LEU A 147 -17.18 -3.21 8.37
C LEU A 147 -15.93 -2.85 9.19
N LEU A 148 -16.01 -1.79 9.98
CA LEU A 148 -14.93 -1.27 10.80
C LEU A 148 -15.23 -1.53 12.28
N PRO A 149 -14.39 -2.31 13.01
CA PRO A 149 -14.49 -2.45 14.45
C PRO A 149 -13.86 -1.25 15.18
N ASP A 150 -14.05 -1.19 16.48
CA ASP A 150 -13.36 -0.25 17.36
C ASP A 150 -11.82 -0.46 17.35
N PHE A 151 -11.09 0.50 17.89
CA PHE A 151 -9.63 0.47 17.90
C PHE A 151 -9.04 -0.72 18.66
N ASP A 152 -9.68 -1.16 19.75
CA ASP A 152 -9.19 -2.30 20.54
C ASP A 152 -9.22 -3.60 19.73
N ILE A 153 -10.26 -3.78 18.93
CA ILE A 153 -10.38 -4.92 18.04
C ILE A 153 -9.41 -4.80 16.86
N GLN A 154 -9.27 -3.60 16.27
CA GLN A 154 -8.28 -3.35 15.23
C GLN A 154 -6.87 -3.73 15.71
N ASP A 155 -6.46 -3.27 16.90
CA ASP A 155 -5.15 -3.53 17.49
C ASP A 155 -4.93 -5.03 17.76
N ARG A 156 -5.95 -5.76 18.23
CA ARG A 156 -5.90 -7.22 18.41
C ARG A 156 -5.73 -7.97 17.10
N ILE A 157 -6.48 -7.56 16.07
CA ILE A 157 -6.37 -8.17 14.74
C ILE A 157 -4.98 -7.94 14.16
N VAL A 158 -4.44 -6.72 14.24
CA VAL A 158 -3.10 -6.39 13.77
C VAL A 158 -2.05 -7.22 14.52
N SER A 159 -2.11 -7.29 15.84
CA SER A 159 -1.17 -8.07 16.64
C SER A 159 -1.18 -9.56 16.25
N LEU A 160 -2.34 -10.13 15.98
CA LEU A 160 -2.45 -11.52 15.54
C LEU A 160 -1.84 -11.73 14.15
N LEU A 161 -2.12 -10.82 13.21
CA LEU A 161 -1.59 -10.88 11.84
C LEU A 161 -0.07 -10.72 11.84
N ASP A 162 0.47 -9.75 12.57
CA ASP A 162 1.92 -9.52 12.70
C ASP A 162 2.62 -10.75 13.29
N ALA A 163 2.02 -11.40 14.30
CA ALA A 163 2.57 -12.63 14.89
C ALA A 163 2.58 -13.79 13.88
N LEU A 164 1.55 -13.93 13.06
CA LEU A 164 1.46 -14.95 12.02
C LEU A 164 2.47 -14.69 10.89
N GLU A 165 2.56 -13.46 10.42
CA GLU A 165 3.52 -13.05 9.39
C GLU A 165 4.97 -13.26 9.86
N GLY A 166 5.28 -12.90 11.12
CA GLY A 166 6.57 -13.15 11.73
C GLY A 166 6.92 -14.65 11.77
N LYS A 167 5.96 -15.52 12.12
CA LYS A 167 6.17 -16.98 12.09
C LYS A 167 6.42 -17.49 10.65
N ILE A 168 5.67 -16.99 9.68
CA ILE A 168 5.86 -17.37 8.27
C ILE A 168 7.26 -16.94 7.79
N ALA A 169 7.69 -15.71 8.11
CA ALA A 169 9.02 -15.22 7.74
C ALA A 169 10.12 -16.05 8.38
N ASN A 170 10.01 -16.36 9.67
CA ASN A 170 10.97 -17.23 10.38
C ASN A 170 11.03 -18.64 9.77
N ASN A 171 9.89 -19.26 9.48
CA ASN A 171 9.85 -20.58 8.86
C ASN A 171 10.49 -20.58 7.47
N LYS A 172 10.24 -19.53 6.65
CA LYS A 172 10.90 -19.37 5.35
C LYS A 172 12.42 -19.26 5.49
N ALA A 173 12.90 -18.46 6.46
CA ALA A 173 14.34 -18.31 6.71
C ALA A 173 14.98 -19.64 7.16
N ILE A 174 14.34 -20.41 8.04
CA ILE A 174 14.80 -21.73 8.47
C ILE A 174 14.88 -22.69 7.26
N ASN A 175 13.82 -22.77 6.45
CA ASN A 175 13.79 -23.63 5.28
C ASN A 175 14.88 -23.29 4.27
N ASN A 176 15.13 -22.01 4.01
CA ASN A 176 16.20 -21.58 3.11
C ASN A 176 17.59 -21.97 3.63
N ASN A 177 17.80 -21.94 4.95
CA ASN A 177 19.06 -22.35 5.56
C ASN A 177 19.27 -23.88 5.59
N LEU A 178 18.19 -24.68 5.49
CA LEU A 178 18.27 -26.15 5.44
C LEU A 178 18.56 -26.68 4.03
N VAL A 179 18.40 -25.87 3.00
CA VAL A 179 18.60 -26.25 1.58
C VAL A 179 19.96 -25.77 1.05
N ALA A 180 20.67 -24.94 1.81
CA ALA A 180 22.01 -24.45 1.50
C ALA A 180 23.08 -25.34 2.12
#